data_734d9503d0d26f08d25d2be277a5fc6b
#
_entry.id   734d9503d0d26f08d25d2be277a5fc6b
#
_cell.length_a   1.000
_cell.length_b   1.000
_cell.length_c   1.000
_cell.angle_alpha   90.00
_cell.angle_beta   90.00
_cell.angle_gamma   90.00
#
_symmetry.space_group_name_H-M   'P 1'
#
loop_
_entity.id
_entity.type
_entity.pdbx_description
1 polymer ?
#
loop_
_entity_poly.entity_id
_entity_poly.type
_entity_poly.pdbx_seq_one_letter_code
_entity_poly.pdbx_strand_id
1 'polypeptide(L)'
;MKVSVKKKDAPKVLTIQTDFIKLEAALKYAALTATGGEAKEVILQGLVTVNGEVCTMRGKKLRTGDGFTFQGETYVISGNEPS
;
A
#
# COMPACT_ATOMS: atom_id res chain seq x y z
N MET A 1 -7.04 -17.29 23.59
CA MET A 1 -6.90 -17.18 23.19
C MET A 1 -6.58 -16.39 22.61
N LYS A 2 -6.66 -15.91 22.15
CA LYS A 2 -6.35 -15.28 21.65
C LYS A 2 -5.62 -15.08 20.76
N VAL A 3 -5.13 -15.25 20.52
CA VAL A 3 -4.29 -15.35 19.72
C VAL A 3 -4.57 -15.17 18.39
N SER A 4 -5.51 -15.55 17.88
CA SER A 4 -5.84 -15.44 16.56
C SER A 4 -5.75 -14.07 16.04
N VAL A 5 -5.79 -13.14 16.81
CA VAL A 5 -5.71 -11.83 16.38
C VAL A 5 -4.49 -11.53 15.62
N LYS A 6 -3.45 -12.14 15.85
CA LYS A 6 -2.30 -11.87 15.16
C LYS A 6 -2.32 -11.98 13.75
N LYS A 7 -3.04 -12.86 13.23
CA LYS A 7 -3.07 -13.01 11.85
C LYS A 7 -3.41 -11.85 11.10
N LYS A 8 -4.23 -11.07 11.55
CA LYS A 8 -4.67 -9.96 10.82
C LYS A 8 -3.62 -8.95 10.67
N ASP A 9 -2.63 -8.99 11.49
CA ASP A 9 -1.60 -7.99 11.39
C ASP A 9 -0.54 -8.30 10.37
N ALA A 10 -0.58 -9.44 9.78
CA ALA A 10 0.45 -9.79 8.81
C ALA A 10 0.26 -8.97 7.55
N PRO A 11 1.31 -8.37 7.02
CA PRO A 11 1.16 -7.58 5.81
C PRO A 11 0.91 -8.46 4.60
N LYS A 12 0.20 -7.94 3.63
CA LYS A 12 -0.05 -8.66 2.41
C LYS A 12 1.01 -8.20 1.41
N VAL A 13 1.26 -9.01 0.42
CA VAL A 13 2.27 -8.68 -0.57
C VAL A 13 1.58 -8.22 -1.84
N LEU A 14 2.02 -7.09 -2.38
CA LEU A 14 1.48 -6.57 -3.62
C LEU A 14 2.58 -6.72 -4.66
N THR A 15 2.41 -7.64 -5.57
CA THR A 15 3.43 -7.91 -6.58
C THR A 15 3.25 -7.01 -7.77
N ILE A 16 4.33 -6.34 -8.18
CA ILE A 16 4.28 -5.47 -9.34
C ILE A 16 5.30 -5.96 -10.34
N GLN A 17 5.13 -5.57 -11.59
CA GLN A 17 6.04 -6.00 -12.63
C GLN A 17 6.84 -4.85 -13.20
N THR A 18 6.91 -3.76 -12.47
CA THR A 18 7.65 -2.59 -12.89
C THR A 18 8.61 -2.24 -11.77
N ASP A 19 9.47 -1.26 -11.99
CA ASP A 19 10.44 -0.87 -10.98
C ASP A 19 9.79 -0.24 -9.77
N PHE A 20 8.64 0.35 -9.94
CA PHE A 20 7.93 0.99 -8.84
C PHE A 20 6.45 1.11 -9.19
N ILE A 21 5.66 1.45 -8.21
CA ILE A 21 4.25 1.72 -8.44
C ILE A 21 3.94 2.99 -7.65
N LYS A 22 3.11 3.87 -8.19
CA LYS A 22 2.76 5.08 -7.47
C LYS A 22 1.73 4.73 -6.41
N LEU A 23 1.76 5.47 -5.32
CA LEU A 23 0.88 5.17 -4.19
C LEU A 23 -0.59 5.11 -4.60
N GLU A 24 -1.05 6.07 -5.41
CA GLU A 24 -2.45 6.06 -5.83
C GLU A 24 -2.76 4.81 -6.63
N ALA A 25 -1.83 4.36 -7.45
CA ALA A 25 -2.06 3.17 -8.24
C ALA A 25 -2.01 1.92 -7.36
N ALA A 26 -1.18 1.94 -6.33
CA ALA A 26 -1.06 0.80 -5.44
C ALA A 26 -2.37 0.58 -4.67
N LEU A 27 -3.02 1.65 -4.23
CA LEU A 27 -4.27 1.53 -3.53
C LEU A 27 -5.35 0.92 -4.44
N LYS A 28 -5.38 1.32 -5.68
CA LYS A 28 -6.34 0.81 -6.60
C LYS A 28 -6.00 -0.63 -6.96
N TYR A 29 -4.72 -0.93 -7.16
CA TYR A 29 -4.29 -2.26 -7.53
C TYR A 29 -4.58 -3.25 -6.39
N ALA A 30 -4.50 -2.82 -5.15
CA ALA A 30 -4.80 -3.65 -4.01
C ALA A 30 -6.30 -3.72 -3.73
N ALA A 31 -7.09 -3.08 -4.57
CA ALA A 31 -8.54 -3.05 -4.44
C ALA A 31 -9.00 -2.39 -3.13
N LEU A 32 -8.18 -1.51 -2.59
CA LEU A 32 -8.56 -0.78 -1.39
C LEU A 32 -9.40 0.44 -1.75
N THR A 33 -9.29 0.90 -3.01
CA THR A 33 -10.15 1.95 -3.51
C THR A 33 -10.68 1.49 -4.85
N ALA A 34 -11.82 1.97 -5.25
CA ALA A 34 -12.43 1.54 -6.48
C ALA A 34 -11.91 2.30 -7.69
N THR A 35 -11.51 3.54 -7.50
CA THR A 35 -11.06 4.36 -8.61
C THR A 35 -9.81 5.12 -8.23
N GLY A 36 -9.13 5.65 -9.23
CA GLY A 36 -7.97 6.47 -8.97
C GLY A 36 -8.34 7.76 -8.26
N GLY A 37 -9.52 8.29 -8.54
CA GLY A 37 -9.96 9.51 -7.86
C GLY A 37 -10.15 9.29 -6.37
N GLU A 38 -10.68 8.13 -6.01
CA GLU A 38 -10.90 7.82 -4.62
C GLU A 38 -9.54 7.64 -3.95
N ALA A 39 -8.59 7.00 -4.62
CA ALA A 39 -7.27 6.79 -4.07
C ALA A 39 -6.61 8.15 -3.80
N LYS A 40 -6.74 9.07 -4.73
CA LYS A 40 -6.16 10.37 -4.60
C LYS A 40 -6.76 11.08 -3.40
N GLU A 41 -8.06 10.98 -3.24
CA GLU A 41 -8.74 11.65 -2.15
C GLU A 41 -8.28 11.15 -0.79
N VAL A 42 -8.20 9.84 -0.58
CA VAL A 42 -7.80 9.31 0.71
C VAL A 42 -6.34 9.63 1.03
N ILE A 43 -5.49 9.72 0.01
CA ILE A 43 -4.11 10.07 0.21
C ILE A 43 -4.02 11.54 0.65
N LEU A 44 -4.75 12.42 -0.02
CA LEU A 44 -4.73 13.83 0.33
C LEU A 44 -5.27 14.09 1.73
N GLN A 45 -6.15 13.25 2.19
CA GLN A 45 -6.71 13.41 3.51
C GLN A 45 -5.82 12.86 4.61
N GLY A 46 -4.67 12.30 4.24
CA GLY A 46 -3.75 11.78 5.23
C GLY A 46 -4.15 10.45 5.83
N LEU A 47 -4.99 9.68 5.12
CA LEU A 47 -5.47 8.42 5.61
C LEU A 47 -4.56 7.25 5.28
N VAL A 48 -3.50 7.51 4.51
CA VAL A 48 -2.59 6.46 4.07
C VAL A 48 -1.21 6.72 4.64
N THR A 49 -0.56 5.68 5.13
CA THR A 49 0.82 5.83 5.60
C THR A 49 1.71 5.01 4.71
N VAL A 50 2.95 5.45 4.57
CA VAL A 50 3.96 4.74 3.81
C VAL A 50 5.13 4.53 4.75
N ASN A 51 5.50 3.29 4.95
CA ASN A 51 6.59 2.92 5.87
C ASN A 51 6.38 3.54 7.24
N GLY A 52 5.11 3.60 7.66
CA GLY A 52 4.78 4.08 8.99
C GLY A 52 4.54 5.58 9.13
N GLU A 53 4.68 6.32 8.04
CA GLU A 53 4.49 7.77 8.10
C GLU A 53 3.38 8.23 7.17
N VAL A 54 2.58 9.16 7.61
CA VAL A 54 1.49 9.68 6.80
C VAL A 54 2.07 10.25 5.51
N CYS A 55 1.50 9.87 4.39
CA CYS A 55 1.95 10.35 3.10
C CYS A 55 0.78 10.96 2.36
N THR A 56 0.90 12.20 1.95
CA THR A 56 -0.16 12.86 1.22
C THR A 56 0.22 13.05 -0.24
N MET A 57 1.32 12.42 -0.67
CA MET A 57 1.76 12.53 -2.05
C MET A 57 1.25 11.36 -2.86
N ARG A 58 0.23 11.59 -3.67
CA ARG A 58 -0.35 10.49 -4.43
C ARG A 58 0.61 9.89 -5.44
N GLY A 59 1.60 10.67 -5.85
CA GLY A 59 2.58 10.18 -6.80
C GLY A 59 3.81 9.58 -6.17
N LYS A 60 3.76 9.31 -4.88
CA LYS A 60 4.90 8.72 -4.20
C LYS A 60 5.23 7.38 -4.83
N LYS A 61 6.47 7.19 -5.22
CA LYS A 61 6.88 5.94 -5.85
C LYS A 61 7.24 4.92 -4.79
N LEU A 62 6.63 3.75 -4.89
CA LEU A 62 6.87 2.67 -3.96
C LEU A 62 7.64 1.59 -4.69
N ARG A 63 8.72 1.15 -4.10
CA ARG A 63 9.56 0.13 -4.72
C ARG A 63 9.54 -1.11 -3.85
N THR A 64 10.19 -2.16 -4.30
CA THR A 64 10.26 -3.40 -3.55
C THR A 64 10.77 -3.11 -2.15
N GLY A 65 10.07 -3.59 -1.17
CA GLY A 65 10.43 -3.37 0.23
C GLY A 65 9.66 -2.24 0.89
N ASP A 66 9.04 -1.37 0.10
CA ASP A 66 8.26 -0.30 0.70
C ASP A 66 6.88 -0.84 1.05
N GLY A 67 6.28 -0.27 2.07
CA GLY A 67 4.97 -0.71 2.48
C GLY A 67 4.04 0.45 2.67
N PHE A 68 2.75 0.21 2.58
CA PHE A 68 1.77 1.25 2.85
C PHE A 68 0.60 0.65 3.61
N THR A 69 -0.08 1.48 4.37
CA THR A 69 -1.21 1.03 5.19
C THR A 69 -2.39 1.96 4.98
N PHE A 70 -3.57 1.37 4.84
CA PHE A 70 -4.80 2.12 4.69
C PHE A 70 -5.92 1.31 5.32
N GLN A 71 -6.64 1.92 6.25
CA GLN A 71 -7.75 1.28 6.94
C GLN A 71 -7.37 -0.04 7.60
N GLY A 72 -6.19 -0.06 8.19
CA GLY A 72 -5.76 -1.25 8.89
C GLY A 72 -5.17 -2.33 8.00
N GLU A 73 -5.14 -2.12 6.69
CA GLU A 73 -4.60 -3.10 5.78
C GLU A 73 -3.21 -2.65 5.38
N THR A 74 -2.22 -3.49 5.60
CA THR A 74 -0.84 -3.17 5.24
C THR A 74 -0.40 -4.02 4.07
N TYR A 75 0.23 -3.40 3.09
CA TYR A 75 0.75 -4.11 1.94
C TYR A 75 2.22 -3.77 1.77
N VAL A 76 3.00 -4.76 1.36
CA VAL A 76 4.42 -4.58 1.10
C VAL A 76 4.62 -4.82 -0.39
N ILE A 77 5.36 -3.95 -1.04
CA ILE A 77 5.57 -4.06 -2.48
C ILE A 77 6.65 -5.10 -2.77
N SER A 78 6.35 -5.95 -3.73
CA SER A 78 7.32 -6.95 -4.17
C SER A 78 7.44 -6.80 -5.68
N GLY A 79 8.58 -6.37 -6.15
CA GLY A 79 8.74 -6.13 -7.57
C GLY A 79 9.24 -7.34 -8.31
N ASN A 80 9.37 -7.17 -9.61
CA ASN A 80 9.84 -8.22 -10.47
C ASN A 80 11.35 -8.16 -10.43
N GLU A 81 11.94 -8.84 -9.48
CA GLU A 81 13.36 -8.79 -9.36
C GLU A 81 14.07 -9.91 -10.00
N PRO A 82 15.19 -9.69 -10.58
CA PRO A 82 15.93 -10.73 -11.24
C PRO A 82 16.57 -11.39 -10.07
N SER A 83 16.48 -12.45 -9.79
CA SER A 83 17.16 -13.02 -8.70
C SER A 83 18.31 -13.83 -9.04
#